data_e47186010bcc44e0cc1237137e65e514
#
_entry.id   e47186010bcc44e0cc1237137e65e514
#
_cell.length_a   1.000
_cell.length_b   1.000
_cell.length_c   1.000
_cell.angle_alpha   90.00
_cell.angle_beta   90.00
_cell.angle_gamma   90.00
#
_symmetry.space_group_name_H-M   'P 1'
#
loop_
_entity.id
_entity.type
_entity.pdbx_description
1 polymer ?
#
loop_
_entity_poly.entity_id
_entity_poly.type
_entity_poly.pdbx_seq_one_letter_code
_entity_poly.pdbx_strand_id
1 'polypeptide(L)'
;IAHMLSCLESQVYNKRKDFNINRVYKLVDTCAAEFEAKTPYYYSTFESQMTTKEGHTVTENESVVTDKKKVIVLGSGPNRIGQGIEFDYCCVHGVLAAAECGYETIMINCNPETVSTDFDTADKLYFEPVFWEHIYDIIQHEKPEGVIVQLGGQTALKLAEKLDRYGIKVIGTSYQSLDLAEDRGSFSTLLKENNIPYPEFDTAETADQALKVADKLNFPILVRPSYVLGGQGMKIVINKQELEDHVIDLLRKIPNNKLLLDHYLDGAIEAEAD
;
A
#
# COMPACT_ATOMS: atom_id res chain seq x y z
N ILE A 1 -15.31 -11.67 7.92
CA ILE A 1 -16.31 -12.69 7.52
C ILE A 1 -15.60 -13.86 6.83
N ALA A 2 -14.88 -13.67 5.74
CA ALA A 2 -14.21 -14.73 4.99
C ALA A 2 -13.34 -15.63 5.88
N HIS A 3 -12.47 -15.04 6.70
CA HIS A 3 -11.65 -15.75 7.67
C HIS A 3 -12.50 -16.59 8.67
N MET A 4 -13.58 -16.01 9.22
CA MET A 4 -14.45 -16.69 10.17
C MET A 4 -15.21 -17.88 9.55
N LEU A 5 -15.52 -17.77 8.25
CA LEU A 5 -16.25 -18.80 7.50
C LEU A 5 -15.32 -19.77 6.76
N SER A 6 -13.99 -19.61 6.89
CA SER A 6 -12.98 -20.39 6.19
C SER A 6 -13.23 -20.47 4.67
N CYS A 7 -13.59 -19.33 4.07
CA CYS A 7 -13.89 -19.20 2.63
C CYS A 7 -13.09 -18.05 2.00
N LEU A 8 -13.13 -17.92 0.68
CA LEU A 8 -12.46 -16.84 -0.04
C LEU A 8 -13.21 -15.51 0.12
N GLU A 9 -12.47 -14.40 0.14
CA GLU A 9 -13.06 -13.04 0.16
C GLU A 9 -14.01 -12.83 -1.03
N SER A 10 -13.66 -13.35 -2.22
CA SER A 10 -14.49 -13.27 -3.41
C SER A 10 -15.85 -13.99 -3.26
N GLN A 11 -15.89 -15.08 -2.50
CA GLN A 11 -17.14 -15.78 -2.24
C GLN A 11 -18.07 -14.96 -1.35
N VAL A 12 -17.52 -14.30 -0.33
CA VAL A 12 -18.29 -13.37 0.51
C VAL A 12 -18.79 -12.17 -0.30
N TYR A 13 -17.92 -11.61 -1.14
CA TYR A 13 -18.29 -10.50 -2.02
C TYR A 13 -19.43 -10.87 -2.96
N ASN A 14 -19.32 -11.99 -3.66
CA ASN A 14 -20.36 -12.46 -4.57
C ASN A 14 -21.67 -12.74 -3.84
N LYS A 15 -21.59 -13.39 -2.66
CA LYS A 15 -22.78 -13.65 -1.85
C LYS A 15 -23.48 -12.38 -1.38
N ARG A 16 -22.71 -11.34 -1.04
CA ARG A 16 -23.24 -10.01 -0.73
C ARG A 16 -23.99 -9.43 -1.93
N LYS A 17 -23.42 -9.53 -3.13
CA LYS A 17 -24.06 -9.09 -4.38
C LYS A 17 -25.33 -9.87 -4.70
N ASP A 18 -25.34 -11.20 -4.50
CA ASP A 18 -26.52 -12.05 -4.68
C ASP A 18 -27.69 -11.61 -3.78
N PHE A 19 -27.39 -11.13 -2.57
CA PHE A 19 -28.38 -10.57 -1.66
C PHE A 19 -28.72 -9.10 -1.93
N ASN A 20 -28.17 -8.53 -3.00
CA ASN A 20 -28.31 -7.11 -3.34
C ASN A 20 -27.84 -6.15 -2.23
N ILE A 21 -26.91 -6.60 -1.40
CA ILE A 21 -26.25 -5.76 -0.37
C ILE A 21 -25.09 -5.05 -1.06
N ASN A 22 -25.35 -3.84 -1.51
CA ASN A 22 -24.37 -3.03 -2.21
C ASN A 22 -23.92 -1.86 -1.33
N ARG A 23 -22.63 -1.52 -1.48
CA ARG A 23 -22.07 -0.31 -0.88
C ARG A 23 -22.60 0.91 -1.66
N VAL A 24 -23.00 1.94 -0.95
CA VAL A 24 -23.38 3.25 -1.50
C VAL A 24 -22.42 4.31 -0.98
N TYR A 25 -22.24 5.37 -1.73
CA TYR A 25 -21.32 6.46 -1.39
C TYR A 25 -22.13 7.71 -1.08
N LYS A 26 -21.88 8.29 0.07
CA LYS A 26 -22.54 9.51 0.57
C LYS A 26 -21.56 10.67 0.54
N LEU A 27 -22.06 11.84 0.21
CA LEU A 27 -21.30 13.07 0.31
C LEU A 27 -21.13 13.45 1.79
N VAL A 28 -19.91 13.85 2.16
CA VAL A 28 -19.67 14.38 3.51
C VAL A 28 -20.30 15.76 3.60
N ASP A 29 -21.26 15.93 4.51
CA ASP A 29 -21.83 17.24 4.79
C ASP A 29 -20.85 18.09 5.60
N THR A 30 -20.18 18.99 4.92
CA THR A 30 -19.23 19.94 5.54
C THR A 30 -19.87 21.25 5.97
N CYS A 31 -21.20 21.40 5.78
CA CYS A 31 -21.95 22.63 6.04
C CYS A 31 -23.02 22.47 7.14
N ALA A 32 -23.02 21.36 7.90
CA ALA A 32 -23.95 21.07 8.98
C ALA A 32 -25.45 21.22 8.56
N ALA A 33 -25.76 20.84 7.34
CA ALA A 33 -27.06 20.96 6.69
C ALA A 33 -27.63 22.43 6.60
N GLU A 34 -26.80 23.42 6.85
CA GLU A 34 -27.19 24.84 6.67
C GLU A 34 -27.13 25.24 5.18
N PHE A 35 -26.24 24.64 4.42
CA PHE A 35 -26.07 24.87 2.98
C PHE A 35 -25.78 23.55 2.28
N GLU A 36 -25.96 23.48 0.96
CA GLU A 36 -25.58 22.35 0.16
C GLU A 36 -24.04 22.20 0.16
N ALA A 37 -23.55 21.03 0.60
CA ALA A 37 -22.13 20.72 0.59
C ALA A 37 -21.65 20.53 -0.86
N LYS A 38 -20.54 21.20 -1.21
CA LYS A 38 -19.95 21.14 -2.55
C LYS A 38 -18.55 20.48 -2.56
N THR A 39 -18.08 20.05 -1.40
CA THR A 39 -16.79 19.35 -1.28
C THR A 39 -16.87 17.97 -1.93
N PRO A 40 -15.85 17.53 -2.68
CA PRO A 40 -15.88 16.24 -3.40
C PRO A 40 -15.55 15.05 -2.46
N TYR A 41 -16.04 15.09 -1.23
CA TYR A 41 -15.73 14.15 -0.16
C TYR A 41 -16.80 13.09 -0.04
N TYR A 42 -16.42 11.83 -0.22
CA TYR A 42 -17.32 10.68 -0.14
C TYR A 42 -16.87 9.70 0.93
N TYR A 43 -17.82 9.04 1.57
CA TYR A 43 -17.62 7.86 2.40
C TYR A 43 -18.61 6.77 2.00
N SER A 44 -18.29 5.53 2.31
CA SER A 44 -19.20 4.42 1.98
C SER A 44 -20.02 3.96 3.18
N THR A 45 -21.23 3.50 2.89
CA THR A 45 -22.10 2.84 3.86
C THR A 45 -22.88 1.71 3.20
N PHE A 46 -23.52 0.87 4.03
CA PHE A 46 -24.50 -0.11 3.58
C PHE A 46 -25.86 0.33 4.07
N GLU A 47 -26.71 0.74 3.14
CA GLU A 47 -28.06 1.17 3.44
C GLU A 47 -29.08 0.15 2.94
N SER A 48 -30.18 0.03 3.67
CA SER A 48 -31.32 -0.73 3.18
C SER A 48 -31.95 -0.01 2.01
N GLN A 49 -32.35 -0.77 1.00
CA GLN A 49 -33.11 -0.21 -0.12
C GLN A 49 -34.39 0.41 0.39
N MET A 50 -34.61 1.68 0.09
CA MET A 50 -35.88 2.32 0.34
C MET A 50 -36.80 2.12 -0.86
N THR A 51 -38.03 1.70 -0.61
CA THR A 51 -39.05 1.64 -1.64
C THR A 51 -39.89 2.91 -1.57
N THR A 52 -39.93 3.66 -2.68
CA THR A 52 -40.80 4.85 -2.77
C THR A 52 -42.26 4.46 -2.70
N LYS A 53 -43.13 5.42 -2.46
CA LYS A 53 -44.60 5.20 -2.45
C LYS A 53 -45.14 4.65 -3.78
N GLU A 54 -44.40 4.87 -4.87
CA GLU A 54 -44.70 4.36 -6.21
C GLU A 54 -44.12 2.96 -6.46
N GLY A 55 -43.46 2.33 -5.49
CA GLY A 55 -42.91 0.97 -5.60
C GLY A 55 -41.54 0.89 -6.24
N HIS A 56 -40.85 2.01 -6.49
CA HIS A 56 -39.49 2.00 -7.00
C HIS A 56 -38.48 1.84 -5.86
N THR A 57 -37.52 0.94 -6.02
CA THR A 57 -36.42 0.78 -5.08
C THR A 57 -35.33 1.79 -5.42
N VAL A 58 -35.01 2.68 -4.51
CA VAL A 58 -33.97 3.70 -4.66
C VAL A 58 -32.84 3.41 -3.69
N THR A 59 -31.66 3.22 -4.22
CA THR A 59 -30.42 3.32 -3.46
C THR A 59 -29.88 4.74 -3.67
N GLU A 60 -29.87 5.53 -2.62
CA GLU A 60 -29.37 6.91 -2.68
C GLU A 60 -27.83 6.93 -2.71
N ASN A 61 -27.26 6.61 -3.86
CA ASN A 61 -25.84 6.82 -4.09
C ASN A 61 -25.62 8.27 -4.55
N GLU A 62 -24.89 9.05 -3.75
CA GLU A 62 -24.64 10.47 -4.02
C GLU A 62 -23.38 10.69 -4.89
N SER A 63 -22.54 9.65 -5.06
CA SER A 63 -21.41 9.73 -5.97
C SER A 63 -21.87 9.56 -7.41
N VAL A 64 -21.76 10.62 -8.19
CA VAL A 64 -22.08 10.63 -9.62
C VAL A 64 -20.88 10.16 -10.43
N VAL A 65 -21.02 9.04 -11.13
CA VAL A 65 -20.00 8.53 -12.03
C VAL A 65 -20.08 9.25 -13.37
N THR A 66 -18.98 9.85 -13.81
CA THR A 66 -18.88 10.52 -15.12
C THR A 66 -18.40 9.56 -16.20
N ASP A 67 -18.51 9.98 -17.46
CA ASP A 67 -17.97 9.22 -18.62
C ASP A 67 -16.52 9.64 -18.95
N LYS A 68 -15.89 10.50 -18.13
CA LYS A 68 -14.51 10.92 -18.31
C LYS A 68 -13.56 9.73 -18.08
N LYS A 69 -12.38 9.81 -18.70
CA LYS A 69 -11.27 8.93 -18.35
C LYS A 69 -10.80 9.22 -16.92
N LYS A 70 -10.66 8.19 -16.11
CA LYS A 70 -10.39 8.31 -14.68
C LYS A 70 -9.15 7.56 -14.26
N VAL A 71 -8.46 8.11 -13.28
CA VAL A 71 -7.34 7.45 -12.59
C VAL A 71 -7.58 7.51 -11.09
N ILE A 72 -7.38 6.39 -10.42
CA ILE A 72 -7.37 6.33 -8.95
C ILE A 72 -5.93 6.41 -8.45
N VAL A 73 -5.68 7.27 -7.46
CA VAL A 73 -4.44 7.32 -6.68
C VAL A 73 -4.73 6.80 -5.27
N LEU A 74 -4.00 5.77 -4.84
CA LEU A 74 -4.12 5.24 -3.48
C LEU A 74 -3.17 5.96 -2.54
N GLY A 75 -3.71 6.51 -1.46
CA GLY A 75 -2.94 7.18 -0.42
C GLY A 75 -2.22 6.24 0.54
N SER A 76 -1.43 6.82 1.41
CA SER A 76 -0.60 6.10 2.39
C SER A 76 -1.40 5.55 3.58
N GLY A 77 -2.66 5.92 3.71
CA GLY A 77 -3.45 5.59 4.90
C GLY A 77 -3.04 6.42 6.12
N PRO A 78 -3.20 5.88 7.34
CA PRO A 78 -2.82 6.60 8.56
C PRO A 78 -1.30 6.75 8.67
N ASN A 79 -0.85 7.87 9.21
CA ASN A 79 0.56 8.12 9.50
C ASN A 79 1.12 7.07 10.47
N ARG A 80 2.37 6.66 10.23
CA ARG A 80 3.08 5.66 11.04
C ARG A 80 4.48 6.17 11.37
N ILE A 81 5.02 5.72 12.50
CA ILE A 81 6.42 5.96 12.84
C ILE A 81 7.32 5.34 11.76
N GLY A 82 8.25 6.11 11.22
CA GLY A 82 9.16 5.69 10.15
C GLY A 82 8.58 5.83 8.73
N GLN A 83 7.36 6.35 8.59
CA GLN A 83 6.75 6.70 7.32
C GLN A 83 6.55 8.23 7.29
N GLY A 84 7.26 8.91 6.40
CA GLY A 84 7.23 10.36 6.33
C GLY A 84 6.07 10.91 5.48
N ILE A 85 5.98 12.25 5.44
CA ILE A 85 4.98 12.99 4.67
C ILE A 85 5.23 12.90 3.16
N GLU A 86 6.42 12.47 2.74
CA GLU A 86 6.80 12.32 1.34
C GLU A 86 5.84 11.46 0.54
N PHE A 87 5.27 10.41 1.12
CA PHE A 87 4.28 9.58 0.44
C PHE A 87 2.99 10.35 0.13
N ASP A 88 2.55 11.23 1.02
CA ASP A 88 1.39 12.06 0.78
C ASP A 88 1.68 13.12 -0.30
N TYR A 89 2.85 13.73 -0.22
CA TYR A 89 3.35 14.68 -1.22
C TYR A 89 3.43 14.04 -2.62
N CYS A 90 3.97 12.83 -2.73
CA CYS A 90 3.99 12.08 -3.98
C CYS A 90 2.57 11.81 -4.52
N CYS A 91 1.62 11.47 -3.64
CA CYS A 91 0.22 11.28 -4.03
C CYS A 91 -0.39 12.56 -4.61
N VAL A 92 -0.16 13.72 -3.97
CA VAL A 92 -0.62 15.02 -4.47
C VAL A 92 -0.07 15.31 -5.87
N HIS A 93 1.24 15.14 -6.06
CA HIS A 93 1.85 15.35 -7.39
C HIS A 93 1.35 14.34 -8.42
N GLY A 94 1.10 13.08 -8.03
CA GLY A 94 0.49 12.09 -8.92
C GLY A 94 -0.91 12.47 -9.37
N VAL A 95 -1.72 13.02 -8.47
CA VAL A 95 -3.06 13.53 -8.78
C VAL A 95 -2.96 14.72 -9.73
N LEU A 96 -2.12 15.71 -9.45
CA LEU A 96 -1.94 16.88 -10.29
C LEU A 96 -1.44 16.51 -11.70
N ALA A 97 -0.46 15.63 -11.80
CA ALA A 97 0.03 15.14 -13.08
C ALA A 97 -1.04 14.39 -13.89
N ALA A 98 -1.87 13.59 -13.23
CA ALA A 98 -2.99 12.91 -13.90
C ALA A 98 -4.04 13.93 -14.40
N ALA A 99 -4.35 14.96 -13.62
CA ALA A 99 -5.24 16.05 -14.02
C ALA A 99 -4.70 16.83 -15.24
N GLU A 100 -3.40 17.16 -15.25
CA GLU A 100 -2.72 17.79 -16.40
C GLU A 100 -2.79 16.92 -17.67
N CYS A 101 -2.80 15.58 -17.51
CA CYS A 101 -3.01 14.64 -18.60
C CYS A 101 -4.47 14.51 -19.05
N GLY A 102 -5.39 15.25 -18.44
CA GLY A 102 -6.81 15.29 -18.80
C GLY A 102 -7.66 14.17 -18.19
N TYR A 103 -7.17 13.50 -17.14
CA TYR A 103 -7.95 12.53 -16.40
C TYR A 103 -8.80 13.18 -15.31
N GLU A 104 -9.97 12.64 -15.07
CA GLU A 104 -10.67 12.85 -13.79
C GLU A 104 -9.93 12.09 -12.69
N THR A 105 -9.56 12.78 -11.65
CA THR A 105 -8.69 12.26 -10.61
C THR A 105 -9.50 11.83 -9.39
N ILE A 106 -9.21 10.64 -8.89
CA ILE A 106 -9.87 10.07 -7.73
C ILE A 106 -8.80 9.71 -6.70
N MET A 107 -8.87 10.37 -5.55
CA MET A 107 -8.03 10.04 -4.40
C MET A 107 -8.76 9.11 -3.44
N ILE A 108 -8.08 8.08 -2.93
CA ILE A 108 -8.60 7.24 -1.85
C ILE A 108 -7.59 7.27 -0.70
N ASN A 109 -8.01 7.85 0.41
CA ASN A 109 -7.20 7.91 1.64
C ASN A 109 -8.11 8.00 2.86
N CYS A 110 -7.61 7.56 4.03
CA CYS A 110 -8.37 7.62 5.28
C CYS A 110 -7.79 8.61 6.30
N ASN A 111 -6.72 9.31 5.96
CA ASN A 111 -6.16 10.36 6.84
C ASN A 111 -6.79 11.70 6.49
N PRO A 112 -7.61 12.32 7.38
CA PRO A 112 -8.24 13.60 7.10
C PRO A 112 -7.32 14.81 7.32
N GLU A 113 -6.14 14.60 7.91
CA GLU A 113 -5.19 15.64 8.31
C GLU A 113 -3.95 15.64 7.38
N THR A 114 -4.17 15.59 6.06
CA THR A 114 -3.07 15.56 5.11
C THR A 114 -3.45 16.20 3.78
N VAL A 115 -2.47 16.71 3.02
CA VAL A 115 -2.69 17.52 1.82
C VAL A 115 -3.38 16.73 0.70
N SER A 116 -3.13 15.42 0.56
CA SER A 116 -3.79 14.61 -0.47
C SER A 116 -5.31 14.51 -0.26
N THR A 117 -5.79 14.85 0.93
CA THR A 117 -7.22 14.86 1.28
C THR A 117 -7.84 16.25 1.35
N ASP A 118 -7.11 17.28 0.91
CA ASP A 118 -7.68 18.61 0.76
C ASP A 118 -8.70 18.66 -0.39
N PHE A 119 -9.71 19.53 -0.24
CA PHE A 119 -10.88 19.58 -1.13
C PHE A 119 -10.56 19.99 -2.57
N ASP A 120 -9.42 20.59 -2.80
CA ASP A 120 -8.95 21.09 -4.10
C ASP A 120 -7.83 20.24 -4.71
N THR A 121 -7.46 19.12 -4.09
CA THR A 121 -6.39 18.26 -4.59
C THR A 121 -6.88 17.35 -5.73
N ALA A 122 -7.99 16.64 -5.56
CA ALA A 122 -8.54 15.72 -6.55
C ALA A 122 -9.99 16.06 -6.90
N ASP A 123 -10.46 15.64 -8.09
CA ASP A 123 -11.86 15.82 -8.49
C ASP A 123 -12.83 15.07 -7.57
N LYS A 124 -12.39 13.93 -7.03
CA LYS A 124 -13.12 13.15 -6.02
C LYS A 124 -12.19 12.58 -4.97
N LEU A 125 -12.65 12.60 -3.73
CA LEU A 125 -11.97 11.97 -2.60
C LEU A 125 -12.91 10.98 -1.91
N TYR A 126 -12.48 9.72 -1.82
CA TYR A 126 -13.12 8.72 -0.98
C TYR A 126 -12.37 8.57 0.33
N PHE A 127 -12.98 8.98 1.43
CA PHE A 127 -12.49 8.75 2.79
C PHE A 127 -12.75 7.30 3.17
N GLU A 128 -11.87 6.41 2.73
CA GLU A 128 -11.99 4.99 2.95
C GLU A 128 -10.68 4.39 3.42
N PRO A 129 -10.73 3.33 4.25
CA PRO A 129 -9.54 2.55 4.54
C PRO A 129 -8.92 2.00 3.26
N VAL A 130 -7.58 2.08 3.17
CA VAL A 130 -6.85 1.54 2.02
C VAL A 130 -6.76 0.01 2.16
N PHE A 131 -7.92 -0.64 2.18
CA PHE A 131 -8.11 -2.08 2.23
C PHE A 131 -8.83 -2.58 0.99
N TRP A 132 -8.50 -3.80 0.59
CA TRP A 132 -8.99 -4.39 -0.67
C TRP A 132 -10.51 -4.27 -0.86
N GLU A 133 -11.29 -4.60 0.16
CA GLU A 133 -12.76 -4.59 0.06
C GLU A 133 -13.31 -3.21 -0.32
N HIS A 134 -12.78 -2.15 0.28
CA HIS A 134 -13.20 -0.77 0.02
C HIS A 134 -12.73 -0.32 -1.37
N ILE A 135 -11.44 -0.53 -1.67
CA ILE A 135 -10.83 -0.14 -2.95
C ILE A 135 -11.53 -0.86 -4.13
N TYR A 136 -11.79 -2.15 -3.99
CA TYR A 136 -12.44 -2.92 -5.05
C TYR A 136 -13.87 -2.45 -5.34
N ASP A 137 -14.67 -2.15 -4.31
CA ASP A 137 -16.02 -1.60 -4.50
C ASP A 137 -15.97 -0.23 -5.21
N ILE A 138 -15.01 0.66 -4.87
CA ILE A 138 -14.84 1.95 -5.55
C ILE A 138 -14.41 1.76 -7.01
N ILE A 139 -13.47 0.85 -7.28
CA ILE A 139 -13.05 0.53 -8.66
C ILE A 139 -14.23 0.03 -9.50
N GLN A 140 -15.08 -0.85 -8.93
CA GLN A 140 -16.27 -1.36 -9.62
C GLN A 140 -17.33 -0.26 -9.86
N HIS A 141 -17.38 0.73 -8.98
CA HIS A 141 -18.28 1.88 -9.09
C HIS A 141 -17.78 2.90 -10.12
N GLU A 142 -16.54 3.35 -10.00
CA GLU A 142 -15.96 4.43 -10.81
C GLU A 142 -15.44 3.96 -12.18
N LYS A 143 -15.03 2.70 -12.30
CA LYS A 143 -14.47 2.09 -13.52
C LYS A 143 -13.29 2.89 -14.11
N PRO A 144 -12.21 3.11 -13.33
CA PRO A 144 -11.04 3.87 -13.78
C PRO A 144 -10.30 3.13 -14.89
N GLU A 145 -9.49 3.86 -15.68
CA GLU A 145 -8.54 3.25 -16.62
C GLU A 145 -7.40 2.52 -15.90
N GLY A 146 -7.12 2.87 -14.66
CA GLY A 146 -6.14 2.19 -13.82
C GLY A 146 -5.96 2.84 -12.46
N VAL A 147 -5.09 2.24 -11.67
CA VAL A 147 -4.81 2.62 -10.28
C VAL A 147 -3.31 2.84 -10.09
N ILE A 148 -2.93 3.95 -9.47
CA ILE A 148 -1.56 4.26 -9.05
C ILE A 148 -1.40 3.83 -7.60
N VAL A 149 -0.45 2.92 -7.32
CA VAL A 149 -0.22 2.34 -5.99
C VAL A 149 1.11 2.76 -5.36
N GLN A 150 2.13 3.02 -6.18
CA GLN A 150 3.51 3.20 -5.69
C GLN A 150 3.72 4.50 -4.90
N LEU A 151 2.88 5.52 -5.11
CA LEU A 151 2.99 6.81 -4.44
C LEU A 151 2.52 6.77 -2.98
N GLY A 152 1.62 5.84 -2.63
CA GLY A 152 1.08 5.67 -1.29
C GLY A 152 1.91 4.80 -0.34
N GLY A 153 3.13 4.47 -0.71
CA GLY A 153 4.04 3.65 0.10
C GLY A 153 3.51 2.25 0.36
N GLN A 154 4.03 1.59 1.40
CA GLN A 154 3.77 0.18 1.70
C GLN A 154 2.28 -0.17 1.91
N THR A 155 1.45 0.79 2.33
CA THR A 155 0.02 0.55 2.51
C THR A 155 -0.67 0.27 1.18
N ALA A 156 -0.41 1.09 0.17
CA ALA A 156 -0.97 0.95 -1.16
C ALA A 156 -0.29 -0.17 -1.96
N LEU A 157 1.04 -0.30 -1.87
CA LEU A 157 1.82 -1.33 -2.57
C LEU A 157 1.35 -2.75 -2.28
N LYS A 158 0.91 -3.05 -1.06
CA LYS A 158 0.35 -4.36 -0.68
C LYS A 158 -0.89 -4.76 -1.47
N LEU A 159 -1.54 -3.82 -2.14
CA LEU A 159 -2.71 -4.09 -2.98
C LEU A 159 -2.35 -4.41 -4.43
N ALA A 160 -1.10 -4.18 -4.87
CA ALA A 160 -0.68 -4.35 -6.25
C ALA A 160 -0.91 -5.79 -6.77
N GLU A 161 -0.59 -6.81 -5.96
CA GLU A 161 -0.84 -8.21 -6.31
C GLU A 161 -2.33 -8.49 -6.54
N LYS A 162 -3.19 -8.00 -5.65
CA LYS A 162 -4.64 -8.21 -5.80
C LYS A 162 -5.19 -7.47 -7.00
N LEU A 163 -4.75 -6.25 -7.27
CA LEU A 163 -5.15 -5.48 -8.45
C LEU A 163 -4.80 -6.24 -9.72
N ASP A 164 -3.56 -6.71 -9.86
CA ASP A 164 -3.09 -7.49 -11.02
C ASP A 164 -3.90 -8.79 -11.18
N ARG A 165 -4.08 -9.55 -10.10
CA ARG A 165 -4.86 -10.81 -10.08
C ARG A 165 -6.32 -10.63 -10.52
N TYR A 166 -6.92 -9.46 -10.24
CA TYR A 166 -8.28 -9.12 -10.64
C TYR A 166 -8.36 -8.41 -12.00
N GLY A 167 -7.24 -8.32 -12.72
CA GLY A 167 -7.16 -7.71 -14.05
C GLY A 167 -7.31 -6.19 -14.04
N ILE A 168 -7.06 -5.55 -12.90
CA ILE A 168 -7.11 -4.10 -12.75
C ILE A 168 -5.73 -3.55 -13.09
N LYS A 169 -5.69 -2.63 -14.05
CA LYS A 169 -4.44 -2.04 -14.52
C LYS A 169 -3.77 -1.21 -13.42
N VAL A 170 -2.55 -1.58 -13.05
CA VAL A 170 -1.66 -0.75 -12.25
C VAL A 170 -0.94 0.21 -13.20
N ILE A 171 -1.06 1.52 -12.95
CA ILE A 171 -0.39 2.58 -13.71
C ILE A 171 0.95 2.89 -13.05
N GLY A 172 1.99 3.05 -13.86
CA GLY A 172 3.37 3.20 -13.43
C GLY A 172 4.10 1.87 -13.44
N THR A 173 4.75 1.50 -12.34
CA THR A 173 5.47 0.23 -12.22
C THR A 173 4.49 -0.94 -12.12
N SER A 174 4.66 -1.95 -12.97
CA SER A 174 3.81 -3.16 -12.95
C SER A 174 3.98 -3.95 -11.65
N TYR A 175 2.96 -4.76 -11.28
CA TYR A 175 3.08 -5.64 -10.12
C TYR A 175 4.32 -6.55 -10.22
N GLN A 176 4.58 -7.14 -11.37
CA GLN A 176 5.72 -8.03 -11.60
C GLN A 176 7.07 -7.31 -11.34
N SER A 177 7.18 -6.05 -11.73
CA SER A 177 8.40 -5.25 -11.49
C SER A 177 8.50 -4.82 -10.02
N LEU A 178 7.37 -4.54 -9.37
CA LEU A 178 7.33 -4.24 -7.93
C LEU A 178 7.76 -5.46 -7.10
N ASP A 179 7.21 -6.63 -7.40
CA ASP A 179 7.53 -7.89 -6.73
C ASP A 179 9.01 -8.28 -6.93
N LEU A 180 9.50 -8.13 -8.15
CA LEU A 180 10.93 -8.35 -8.48
C LEU A 180 11.85 -7.43 -7.66
N ALA A 181 11.48 -6.16 -7.48
CA ALA A 181 12.28 -5.21 -6.73
C ALA A 181 12.20 -5.42 -5.21
N GLU A 182 11.06 -5.89 -4.70
CA GLU A 182 10.86 -6.14 -3.27
C GLU A 182 11.48 -7.49 -2.83
N ASP A 183 11.46 -8.51 -3.69
CA ASP A 183 12.08 -9.80 -3.38
C ASP A 183 13.60 -9.76 -3.62
N ARG A 184 14.35 -9.82 -2.52
CA ARG A 184 15.83 -9.71 -2.59
C ARG A 184 16.50 -10.80 -3.37
N GLY A 185 15.99 -12.02 -3.35
CA GLY A 185 16.52 -13.14 -4.10
C GLY A 185 16.41 -12.88 -5.60
N SER A 186 15.23 -12.50 -6.04
CA SER A 186 14.94 -12.17 -7.43
C SER A 186 15.70 -10.93 -7.87
N PHE A 187 15.74 -9.89 -7.03
CA PHE A 187 16.48 -8.66 -7.33
C PHE A 187 17.99 -8.88 -7.45
N SER A 188 18.58 -9.66 -6.54
CA SER A 188 20.02 -9.99 -6.62
C SER A 188 20.36 -10.82 -7.87
N THR A 189 19.46 -11.69 -8.30
CA THR A 189 19.61 -12.43 -9.56
C THR A 189 19.60 -11.47 -10.74
N LEU A 190 18.67 -10.52 -10.78
CA LEU A 190 18.60 -9.47 -11.80
C LEU A 190 19.89 -8.63 -11.84
N LEU A 191 20.40 -8.21 -10.67
CA LEU A 191 21.65 -7.45 -10.59
C LEU A 191 22.83 -8.26 -11.13
N LYS A 192 22.91 -9.55 -10.76
CA LYS A 192 23.96 -10.45 -11.23
C LYS A 192 23.91 -10.67 -12.75
N GLU A 193 22.73 -10.88 -13.32
CA GLU A 193 22.54 -11.05 -14.77
C GLU A 193 22.94 -9.80 -15.55
N ASN A 194 22.79 -8.61 -14.95
CA ASN A 194 23.15 -7.34 -15.54
C ASN A 194 24.58 -6.88 -15.17
N ASN A 195 25.37 -7.69 -14.46
CA ASN A 195 26.71 -7.36 -13.98
C ASN A 195 26.76 -6.08 -13.12
N ILE A 196 25.70 -5.82 -12.34
CA ILE A 196 25.62 -4.71 -11.39
C ILE A 196 26.15 -5.19 -10.04
N PRO A 197 27.20 -4.56 -9.50
CA PRO A 197 27.72 -4.93 -8.19
C PRO A 197 26.69 -4.68 -7.08
N TYR A 198 26.61 -5.60 -6.13
CA TYR A 198 25.80 -5.44 -4.92
C TYR A 198 26.52 -6.10 -3.73
N PRO A 199 26.27 -5.68 -2.48
CA PRO A 199 26.85 -6.32 -1.30
C PRO A 199 26.41 -7.77 -1.19
N GLU A 200 27.35 -8.66 -0.89
CA GLU A 200 26.98 -10.05 -0.58
C GLU A 200 26.08 -10.09 0.63
N PHE A 201 25.05 -10.89 0.58
CA PHE A 201 24.10 -11.07 1.67
C PHE A 201 23.59 -12.51 1.76
N ASP A 202 23.07 -12.87 2.92
CA ASP A 202 22.31 -14.10 3.13
C ASP A 202 21.29 -13.87 4.25
N THR A 203 20.42 -14.83 4.49
CA THR A 203 19.34 -14.72 5.46
C THR A 203 19.45 -15.76 6.56
N ALA A 204 18.96 -15.44 7.77
CA ALA A 204 18.93 -16.34 8.90
C ALA A 204 17.62 -16.20 9.70
N GLU A 205 17.12 -17.32 10.19
CA GLU A 205 15.95 -17.39 11.08
C GLU A 205 16.34 -17.84 12.51
N THR A 206 17.60 -18.23 12.69
CA THR A 206 18.16 -18.66 13.97
C THR A 206 19.57 -18.11 14.17
N ALA A 207 20.03 -18.04 15.42
CA ALA A 207 21.41 -17.62 15.72
C ALA A 207 22.46 -18.52 15.07
N ASP A 208 22.23 -19.83 15.09
CA ASP A 208 23.14 -20.79 14.44
C ASP A 208 23.26 -20.60 12.92
N GLN A 209 22.16 -20.26 12.28
CA GLN A 209 22.15 -19.92 10.85
C GLN A 209 22.91 -18.61 10.61
N ALA A 210 22.69 -17.59 11.44
CA ALA A 210 23.38 -16.31 11.32
C ALA A 210 24.89 -16.45 11.46
N LEU A 211 25.38 -17.28 12.39
CA LEU A 211 26.81 -17.57 12.55
C LEU A 211 27.40 -18.26 11.31
N LYS A 212 26.67 -19.20 10.72
CA LYS A 212 27.10 -19.86 9.47
C LYS A 212 27.15 -18.90 8.28
N VAL A 213 26.20 -17.98 8.21
CA VAL A 213 26.17 -16.91 7.21
C VAL A 213 27.38 -15.98 7.38
N ALA A 214 27.67 -15.60 8.63
CA ALA A 214 28.79 -14.72 8.95
C ALA A 214 30.16 -15.32 8.55
N ASP A 215 30.31 -16.65 8.60
CA ASP A 215 31.53 -17.34 8.15
C ASP A 215 31.78 -17.18 6.64
N LYS A 216 30.72 -16.90 5.86
CA LYS A 216 30.82 -16.67 4.42
C LYS A 216 31.00 -15.19 4.08
N LEU A 217 30.25 -14.32 4.76
CA LEU A 217 30.18 -12.89 4.41
C LEU A 217 31.40 -12.09 4.87
N ASN A 218 32.12 -12.55 5.89
CA ASN A 218 33.15 -11.80 6.61
C ASN A 218 32.60 -10.54 7.32
N PHE A 219 33.25 -10.14 8.40
CA PHE A 219 32.91 -8.93 9.15
C PHE A 219 33.58 -7.67 8.54
N PRO A 220 32.96 -6.48 8.72
CA PRO A 220 31.73 -6.21 9.45
C PRO A 220 30.46 -6.60 8.70
N ILE A 221 29.39 -6.94 9.45
CA ILE A 221 28.10 -7.37 8.90
C ILE A 221 27.01 -6.43 9.40
N LEU A 222 26.13 -6.00 8.50
CA LEU A 222 24.91 -5.29 8.85
C LEU A 222 23.78 -6.31 9.03
N VAL A 223 23.22 -6.35 10.24
CA VAL A 223 22.06 -7.19 10.57
C VAL A 223 20.80 -6.36 10.49
N ARG A 224 19.82 -6.84 9.73
CA ARG A 224 18.52 -6.16 9.51
C ARG A 224 17.35 -7.12 9.68
N PRO A 225 16.32 -6.79 10.48
CA PRO A 225 15.06 -7.52 10.43
C PRO A 225 14.31 -7.28 9.11
N SER A 226 13.64 -8.30 8.57
CA SER A 226 13.02 -8.21 7.23
C SER A 226 11.76 -7.34 7.16
N TYR A 227 11.07 -7.12 8.29
CA TYR A 227 9.76 -6.46 8.32
C TYR A 227 9.69 -5.31 9.33
N VAL A 228 10.73 -4.47 9.38
CA VAL A 228 10.76 -3.30 10.25
C VAL A 228 10.85 -2.00 9.45
N LEU A 229 10.23 -0.94 9.98
CA LEU A 229 10.28 0.40 9.43
C LEU A 229 11.31 1.25 10.18
N GLY A 230 11.94 2.21 9.46
CA GLY A 230 12.83 3.20 10.06
C GLY A 230 14.11 2.63 10.68
N GLY A 231 14.62 1.52 10.15
CA GLY A 231 15.89 0.94 10.60
C GLY A 231 15.85 0.33 12.01
N GLN A 232 14.67 0.10 12.56
CA GLN A 232 14.53 -0.46 13.91
C GLN A 232 15.20 -1.83 14.01
N GLY A 233 16.09 -1.99 14.99
CA GLY A 233 16.83 -3.23 15.20
C GLY A 233 17.98 -3.47 14.24
N MET A 234 18.29 -2.53 13.34
CA MET A 234 19.49 -2.60 12.49
C MET A 234 20.73 -2.36 13.34
N LYS A 235 21.77 -3.16 13.12
CA LYS A 235 23.06 -3.01 13.79
C LYS A 235 24.19 -3.52 12.92
N ILE A 236 25.30 -2.77 12.87
CA ILE A 236 26.56 -3.23 12.34
C ILE A 236 27.27 -4.01 13.46
N VAL A 237 27.66 -5.24 13.16
CA VAL A 237 28.40 -6.12 14.07
C VAL A 237 29.79 -6.42 13.50
N ILE A 238 30.78 -6.46 14.38
CA ILE A 238 32.19 -6.58 13.97
C ILE A 238 32.83 -7.94 14.33
N ASN A 239 32.10 -8.77 15.07
CA ASN A 239 32.57 -10.10 15.45
C ASN A 239 31.40 -11.06 15.73
N LYS A 240 31.72 -12.37 15.85
CA LYS A 240 30.70 -13.41 16.07
C LYS A 240 29.92 -13.25 17.38
N GLN A 241 30.56 -12.80 18.44
CA GLN A 241 29.90 -12.64 19.75
C GLN A 241 28.82 -11.57 19.68
N GLU A 242 29.15 -10.40 19.09
CA GLU A 242 28.18 -9.32 18.91
C GLU A 242 27.03 -9.74 17.98
N LEU A 243 27.32 -10.53 16.95
CA LEU A 243 26.29 -11.07 16.05
C LEU A 243 25.32 -11.97 16.81
N GLU A 244 25.86 -12.95 17.56
CA GLU A 244 25.05 -13.90 18.31
C GLU A 244 24.17 -13.21 19.35
N ASP A 245 24.73 -12.33 20.15
CA ASP A 245 23.98 -11.57 21.18
C ASP A 245 22.90 -10.72 20.55
N HIS A 246 23.18 -10.02 19.45
CA HIS A 246 22.21 -9.17 18.76
C HIS A 246 21.10 -9.98 18.09
N VAL A 247 21.42 -11.08 17.44
CA VAL A 247 20.43 -11.95 16.79
C VAL A 247 19.49 -12.59 17.83
N ILE A 248 20.02 -13.05 18.97
CA ILE A 248 19.21 -13.61 20.05
C ILE A 248 18.25 -12.54 20.60
N ASP A 249 18.73 -11.32 20.82
CA ASP A 249 17.89 -10.22 21.32
C ASP A 249 16.78 -9.85 20.30
N LEU A 250 17.11 -9.79 19.01
CA LEU A 250 16.14 -9.52 17.95
C LEU A 250 15.07 -10.59 17.85
N LEU A 251 15.46 -11.87 17.84
CA LEU A 251 14.50 -12.98 17.72
C LEU A 251 13.60 -13.13 18.95
N ARG A 252 14.05 -12.68 20.13
CA ARG A 252 13.20 -12.58 21.32
C ARG A 252 12.14 -11.49 21.20
N LYS A 253 12.51 -10.33 20.61
CA LYS A 253 11.60 -9.19 20.44
C LYS A 253 10.64 -9.37 19.29
N ILE A 254 11.09 -10.02 18.23
CA ILE A 254 10.31 -10.22 16.99
C ILE A 254 10.42 -11.72 16.60
N PRO A 255 9.63 -12.59 17.24
CA PRO A 255 9.63 -14.03 16.94
C PRO A 255 9.24 -14.31 15.49
N ASN A 256 9.82 -15.33 14.88
CA ASN A 256 9.57 -15.77 13.50
C ASN A 256 9.92 -14.72 12.42
N ASN A 257 10.77 -13.75 12.74
CA ASN A 257 11.25 -12.81 11.75
C ASN A 257 12.49 -13.37 11.03
N LYS A 258 12.51 -13.24 9.73
CA LYS A 258 13.68 -13.53 8.92
C LYS A 258 14.66 -12.36 9.02
N LEU A 259 15.88 -12.62 9.43
CA LEU A 259 16.93 -11.64 9.51
C LEU A 259 17.75 -11.65 8.22
N LEU A 260 18.18 -10.50 7.83
CA LEU A 260 19.04 -10.27 6.70
C LEU A 260 20.41 -9.86 7.22
N LEU A 261 21.43 -10.49 6.71
CA LEU A 261 22.82 -10.21 7.01
C LEU A 261 23.50 -9.75 5.71
N ASP A 262 23.96 -8.52 5.67
CA ASP A 262 24.67 -7.96 4.54
C ASP A 262 26.13 -7.72 4.90
N HIS A 263 27.06 -7.99 3.98
CA HIS A 263 28.43 -7.51 4.11
C HIS A 263 28.42 -5.97 4.15
N TYR A 264 28.91 -5.40 5.25
CA TYR A 264 28.96 -3.93 5.40
C TYR A 264 30.13 -3.35 4.61
N LEU A 265 29.84 -2.38 3.75
CA LEU A 265 30.85 -1.69 2.94
C LEU A 265 31.44 -0.55 3.76
N ASP A 266 32.50 -0.85 4.55
CA ASP A 266 33.18 0.16 5.33
C ASP A 266 33.92 1.16 4.43
N GLY A 267 33.80 2.46 4.77
CA GLY A 267 34.43 3.55 4.03
C GLY A 267 33.82 3.85 2.65
N ALA A 268 32.69 3.25 2.30
CA ALA A 268 31.96 3.59 1.06
C ALA A 268 31.34 5.00 1.14
N ILE A 269 31.27 5.66 -0.01
CA ILE A 269 30.54 6.92 -0.16
C ILE A 269 29.10 6.56 -0.54
N GLU A 270 28.15 6.97 0.30
CA GLU A 270 26.72 6.80 0.01
C GLU A 270 26.27 7.87 -0.97
N ALA A 271 25.51 7.45 -1.98
CA ALA A 271 24.84 8.32 -2.93
C ALA A 271 23.45 7.75 -3.24
N GLU A 272 22.45 8.62 -3.30
CA GLU A 272 21.05 8.29 -3.58
C GLU A 272 20.57 9.06 -4.80
N ALA A 273 19.69 8.44 -5.58
CA ALA A 273 19.02 9.07 -6.71
C ALA A 273 17.54 8.63 -6.71
N ASP A 274 16.66 9.61 -6.65
CA ASP A 274 15.20 9.43 -6.68
C ASP A 274 14.60 9.64 -8.08
#